data_71a22c40d87c5afeb1e905bfa5df8abb
#
_entry.id   71a22c40d87c5afeb1e905bfa5df8abb
#
_cell.length_a   1.000
_cell.length_b   1.000
_cell.length_c   1.000
_cell.angle_alpha   90.00
_cell.angle_beta   90.00
_cell.angle_gamma   90.00
#
_symmetry.space_group_name_H-M   'P 1'
#
loop_
_entity.id
_entity.type
_entity.pdbx_description
1 polymer ?
#
loop_
_entity_poly.entity_id
_entity_poly.type
_entity_poly.pdbx_seq_one_letter_code
_entity_poly.pdbx_strand_id
1 'polypeptide(L)'
;MSEATSAPLVLAITGASGAVYAARLLQVLLSKKIPLQLTISSSGAEVIRQELGLNVDSNIQSLSGLLEYRLPGASWETYDAERVQQALSLVQLHHFKNYFTPIASGSFLTRGMVVCPCSGSTLSGIVHASSENLIVRAADVHLKEHR
;
A
#
# COMPACT_ATOMS: atom_id res chain seq x y z
N MET A 1 22.20 -20.45 6.30
CA MET A 1 21.80 -19.21 6.99
C MET A 1 20.39 -18.90 6.51
N SER A 2 19.40 -18.99 7.38
CA SER A 2 18.06 -18.55 7.02
C SER A 2 18.11 -17.04 6.80
N GLU A 3 17.80 -16.57 5.60
CA GLU A 3 17.45 -15.17 5.40
C GLU A 3 16.32 -14.86 6.38
N ALA A 4 16.62 -14.11 7.41
CA ALA A 4 15.58 -13.57 8.27
C ALA A 4 14.69 -12.75 7.37
N THR A 5 13.49 -13.27 7.05
CA THR A 5 12.50 -12.53 6.29
C THR A 5 12.27 -11.22 7.03
N SER A 6 12.70 -10.12 6.45
CA SER A 6 12.55 -8.82 7.08
C SER A 6 11.07 -8.54 7.29
N ALA A 7 10.70 -8.04 8.47
CA ALA A 7 9.31 -7.69 8.77
C ALA A 7 8.73 -6.79 7.66
N PRO A 8 7.49 -7.01 7.22
CA PRO A 8 6.89 -6.24 6.14
C PRO A 8 6.60 -4.79 6.55
N LEU A 9 6.54 -3.91 5.57
CA LEU A 9 6.01 -2.56 5.70
C LEU A 9 4.53 -2.56 5.34
N VAL A 10 3.71 -1.84 6.10
CA VAL A 10 2.30 -1.61 5.73
C VAL A 10 2.23 -0.36 4.87
N LEU A 11 1.65 -0.48 3.68
CA LEU A 11 1.35 0.64 2.79
C LEU A 11 -0.16 0.75 2.59
N ALA A 12 -0.71 1.91 2.90
CA ALA A 12 -2.11 2.23 2.63
C ALA A 12 -2.20 3.35 1.59
N ILE A 13 -3.11 3.19 0.63
CA ILE A 13 -3.38 4.17 -0.43
C ILE A 13 -4.81 4.65 -0.26
N THR A 14 -5.00 5.96 -0.09
CA THR A 14 -6.31 6.56 0.15
C THR A 14 -6.67 7.61 -0.88
N GLY A 15 -7.87 8.18 -0.77
CA GLY A 15 -8.51 9.01 -1.79
C GLY A 15 -8.09 10.49 -1.78
N ALA A 16 -6.82 10.78 -1.57
CA ALA A 16 -6.28 12.12 -1.83
C ALA A 16 -5.62 12.17 -3.21
N SER A 17 -5.53 13.36 -3.80
CA SER A 17 -4.75 13.58 -5.01
C SER A 17 -3.28 13.20 -4.79
N GLY A 18 -2.63 12.68 -5.83
CA GLY A 18 -1.24 12.25 -5.76
C GLY A 18 -1.05 10.73 -5.92
N ALA A 19 -1.92 10.07 -6.69
CA ALA A 19 -1.78 8.65 -6.99
C ALA A 19 -0.42 8.29 -7.61
N VAL A 20 0.20 9.22 -8.33
CA VAL A 20 1.55 9.02 -8.89
C VAL A 20 2.60 8.79 -7.80
N TYR A 21 2.46 9.43 -6.64
CA TYR A 21 3.38 9.21 -5.51
C TYR A 21 3.21 7.82 -4.92
N ALA A 22 1.97 7.32 -4.84
CA ALA A 22 1.71 5.93 -4.41
C ALA A 22 2.33 4.92 -5.38
N ALA A 23 2.13 5.10 -6.68
CA ALA A 23 2.73 4.24 -7.70
C ALA A 23 4.26 4.23 -7.60
N ARG A 24 4.87 5.41 -7.49
CA ARG A 24 6.33 5.51 -7.39
C ARG A 24 6.87 4.93 -6.09
N LEU A 25 6.21 5.18 -4.96
CA LEU A 25 6.60 4.59 -3.67
C LEU A 25 6.54 3.06 -3.73
N LEU A 26 5.47 2.50 -4.28
CA LEU A 26 5.33 1.04 -4.47
C LEU A 26 6.49 0.48 -5.31
N GLN A 27 6.80 1.11 -6.44
CA GLN A 27 7.91 0.73 -7.30
C GLN A 27 9.25 0.74 -6.54
N VAL A 28 9.54 1.80 -5.80
CA VAL A 28 10.82 1.95 -5.06
C VAL A 28 10.92 0.92 -3.94
N LEU A 29 9.86 0.72 -3.16
CA LEU A 29 9.87 -0.25 -2.06
C LEU A 29 10.13 -1.67 -2.57
N LEU A 30 9.46 -2.06 -3.65
CA LEU A 30 9.62 -3.39 -4.24
C LEU A 30 10.96 -3.57 -4.96
N SER A 31 11.53 -2.51 -5.54
CA SER A 31 12.90 -2.56 -6.09
C SER A 31 13.96 -2.84 -5.02
N LYS A 32 13.68 -2.44 -3.78
CA LYS A 32 14.51 -2.73 -2.60
C LYS A 32 14.15 -4.06 -1.92
N LYS A 33 13.29 -4.87 -2.55
CA LYS A 33 12.84 -6.17 -2.03
C LYS A 33 12.21 -6.09 -0.63
N ILE A 34 11.53 -5.00 -0.32
CA ILE A 34 10.81 -4.84 0.94
C ILE A 34 9.45 -5.54 0.83
N PRO A 35 9.15 -6.55 1.66
CA PRO A 35 7.83 -7.17 1.69
C PRO A 35 6.76 -6.15 2.12
N LEU A 36 5.61 -6.17 1.47
CA LEU A 36 4.53 -5.22 1.70
C LEU A 36 3.24 -5.90 2.11
N GLN A 37 2.57 -5.27 3.07
CA GLN A 37 1.15 -5.47 3.36
C GLN A 37 0.42 -4.25 2.81
N LEU A 38 -0.32 -4.42 1.72
CA LEU A 38 -0.95 -3.32 0.98
C LEU A 38 -2.46 -3.31 1.18
N THR A 39 -3.01 -2.14 1.40
CA THR A 39 -4.46 -1.94 1.36
C THR A 39 -4.79 -0.63 0.66
N ILE A 40 -5.85 -0.63 -0.15
CA ILE A 40 -6.28 0.51 -0.96
C ILE A 40 -7.76 0.78 -0.64
N SER A 41 -8.09 2.01 -0.25
CA SER A 41 -9.49 2.37 -0.03
C SER A 41 -10.25 2.47 -1.35
N SER A 42 -11.58 2.40 -1.31
CA SER A 42 -12.41 2.60 -2.51
C SER A 42 -12.16 3.95 -3.17
N SER A 43 -12.05 5.01 -2.38
CA SER A 43 -11.70 6.33 -2.89
C SER A 43 -10.26 6.40 -3.42
N GLY A 44 -9.33 5.64 -2.84
CA GLY A 44 -7.96 5.51 -3.36
C GLY A 44 -7.93 4.86 -4.73
N ALA A 45 -8.69 3.78 -4.92
CA ALA A 45 -8.83 3.13 -6.22
C ALA A 45 -9.45 4.07 -7.27
N GLU A 46 -10.44 4.87 -6.87
CA GLU A 46 -11.06 5.86 -7.75
C GLU A 46 -10.08 6.97 -8.17
N VAL A 47 -9.27 7.48 -7.25
CA VAL A 47 -8.25 8.50 -7.58
C VAL A 47 -7.18 7.91 -8.50
N ILE A 48 -6.75 6.67 -8.27
CA ILE A 48 -5.84 5.96 -9.19
C ILE A 48 -6.44 5.89 -10.60
N ARG A 49 -7.72 5.55 -10.71
CA ARG A 49 -8.42 5.50 -11.99
C ARG A 49 -8.47 6.87 -12.68
N GLN A 50 -8.79 7.91 -11.94
CA GLN A 50 -8.93 9.27 -12.48
C GLN A 50 -7.59 9.90 -12.87
N GLU A 51 -6.57 9.75 -12.03
CA GLU A 51 -5.28 10.40 -12.24
C GLU A 51 -4.33 9.60 -13.14
N LEU A 52 -4.36 8.27 -13.07
CA LEU A 52 -3.42 7.41 -13.79
C LEU A 52 -4.08 6.59 -14.92
N GLY A 53 -5.41 6.56 -15.00
CA GLY A 53 -6.13 5.73 -15.95
C GLY A 53 -6.06 4.22 -15.67
N LEU A 54 -5.73 3.83 -14.44
CA LEU A 54 -5.53 2.45 -14.03
C LEU A 54 -6.69 1.96 -13.15
N ASN A 55 -7.12 0.71 -13.35
CA ASN A 55 -8.10 0.07 -12.49
C ASN A 55 -7.40 -0.88 -11.53
N VAL A 56 -7.61 -0.67 -10.22
CA VAL A 56 -7.12 -1.55 -9.16
C VAL A 56 -8.31 -2.12 -8.38
N ASP A 57 -8.24 -3.40 -8.05
CA ASP A 57 -9.26 -4.13 -7.31
C ASP A 57 -8.63 -5.08 -6.28
N SER A 58 -9.40 -6.06 -5.81
CA SER A 58 -8.91 -7.04 -4.83
C SER A 58 -7.97 -8.10 -5.42
N ASN A 59 -7.79 -8.12 -6.74
CA ASN A 59 -6.87 -9.02 -7.39
C ASN A 59 -5.46 -8.43 -7.41
N ILE A 60 -4.48 -9.16 -6.89
CA ILE A 60 -3.07 -8.72 -6.86
C ILE A 60 -2.55 -8.34 -8.26
N GLN A 61 -3.01 -8.99 -9.32
CA GLN A 61 -2.58 -8.69 -10.70
C GLN A 61 -3.03 -7.31 -11.17
N SER A 62 -4.07 -6.72 -10.56
CA SER A 62 -4.49 -5.35 -10.87
C SER A 62 -3.43 -4.30 -10.53
N LEU A 63 -2.47 -4.64 -9.67
CA LEU A 63 -1.36 -3.76 -9.29
C LEU A 63 -0.27 -3.66 -10.37
N SER A 64 -0.29 -4.52 -11.38
CA SER A 64 0.72 -4.52 -12.46
C SER A 64 0.84 -3.15 -13.11
N GLY A 65 -0.29 -2.50 -13.40
CA GLY A 65 -0.31 -1.16 -13.99
C GLY A 65 0.39 -0.10 -13.15
N LEU A 66 0.32 -0.20 -11.82
CA LEU A 66 1.04 0.72 -10.92
C LEU A 66 2.56 0.51 -10.99
N LEU A 67 3.02 -0.72 -11.17
CA LEU A 67 4.45 -1.04 -11.29
C LEU A 67 5.00 -0.62 -12.66
N GLU A 68 4.21 -0.73 -13.71
CA GLU A 68 4.58 -0.35 -15.08
C GLU A 68 4.40 1.16 -15.34
N TYR A 69 3.68 1.87 -14.45
CA TYR A 69 3.36 3.28 -14.68
C TYR A 69 4.61 4.16 -14.69
N ARG A 70 4.69 5.01 -15.71
CA ARG A 70 5.69 6.07 -15.83
C ARG A 70 4.99 7.41 -16.03
N LEU A 71 5.35 8.36 -15.19
CA LEU A 71 4.91 9.74 -15.41
C LEU A 71 5.50 10.26 -16.73
N PRO A 72 4.70 10.88 -17.61
CA PRO A 72 5.21 11.48 -18.84
C PRO A 72 6.39 12.44 -18.56
N GLY A 73 7.49 12.24 -19.28
CA GLY A 73 8.73 13.01 -19.10
C GLY A 73 9.65 12.54 -17.96
N ALA A 74 9.24 11.57 -17.17
CA ALA A 74 10.11 11.01 -16.13
C ALA A 74 11.16 10.05 -16.71
N SER A 75 12.34 10.05 -16.10
CA SER A 75 13.48 9.22 -16.52
C SER A 75 13.73 7.98 -15.66
N TRP A 76 12.90 7.73 -14.63
CA TRP A 76 13.09 6.56 -13.78
C TRP A 76 12.72 5.25 -14.51
N GLU A 77 13.38 4.17 -14.11
CA GLU A 77 13.05 2.84 -14.57
C GLU A 77 11.70 2.38 -14.01
N THR A 78 10.96 1.66 -14.85
CA THR A 78 9.75 0.94 -14.47
C THR A 78 9.95 -0.57 -14.60
N TYR A 79 8.96 -1.34 -14.23
CA TYR A 79 9.01 -2.78 -14.28
C TYR A 79 8.59 -3.29 -15.66
N ASP A 80 9.29 -4.31 -16.17
CA ASP A 80 8.82 -5.17 -17.24
C ASP A 80 7.95 -6.30 -16.70
N ALA A 81 7.33 -7.09 -17.56
CA ALA A 81 6.38 -8.14 -17.18
C ALA A 81 6.99 -9.20 -16.26
N GLU A 82 8.25 -9.58 -16.43
CA GLU A 82 8.91 -10.56 -15.57
C GLU A 82 9.18 -9.98 -14.17
N ARG A 83 9.73 -8.79 -14.11
CA ARG A 83 10.00 -8.08 -12.85
C ARG A 83 8.71 -7.76 -12.09
N VAL A 84 7.60 -7.47 -12.78
CA VAL A 84 6.27 -7.29 -12.17
C VAL A 84 5.88 -8.52 -11.37
N GLN A 85 5.96 -9.72 -11.94
CA GLN A 85 5.57 -10.94 -11.23
C GLN A 85 6.46 -11.23 -10.03
N GLN A 86 7.76 -11.00 -10.13
CA GLN A 86 8.67 -11.11 -9.00
C GLN A 86 8.34 -10.11 -7.90
N ALA A 87 8.03 -8.86 -8.27
CA ALA A 87 7.66 -7.82 -7.32
C ALA A 87 6.33 -8.12 -6.61
N LEU A 88 5.32 -8.57 -7.35
CA LEU A 88 4.00 -8.90 -6.79
C LEU A 88 4.07 -10.06 -5.79
N SER A 89 5.05 -10.96 -5.91
CA SER A 89 5.26 -12.03 -4.93
C SER A 89 5.64 -11.51 -3.53
N LEU A 90 6.11 -10.28 -3.43
CA LEU A 90 6.44 -9.60 -2.17
C LEU A 90 5.26 -8.84 -1.56
N VAL A 91 4.13 -8.77 -2.26
CA VAL A 91 2.96 -7.99 -1.83
C VAL A 91 1.85 -8.91 -1.36
N GLN A 92 1.33 -8.64 -0.18
CA GLN A 92 0.06 -9.19 0.28
C GLN A 92 -0.99 -8.08 0.27
N LEU A 93 -1.99 -8.24 -0.59
CA LEU A 93 -3.06 -7.27 -0.77
C LEU A 93 -4.25 -7.63 0.14
N HIS A 94 -4.72 -6.64 0.91
CA HIS A 94 -5.86 -6.77 1.81
C HIS A 94 -6.98 -5.85 1.39
N HIS A 95 -8.20 -6.35 1.39
CA HIS A 95 -9.37 -5.51 1.22
C HIS A 95 -9.54 -4.56 2.42
N PHE A 96 -9.74 -3.29 2.18
CA PHE A 96 -9.76 -2.25 3.23
C PHE A 96 -10.90 -2.37 4.27
N LYS A 97 -11.88 -3.23 4.03
CA LYS A 97 -12.95 -3.58 4.99
C LYS A 97 -12.73 -4.91 5.69
N ASN A 98 -11.66 -5.62 5.39
CA ASN A 98 -11.39 -6.91 6.01
C ASN A 98 -10.56 -6.75 7.27
N TYR A 99 -11.18 -6.86 8.44
CA TYR A 99 -10.50 -6.80 9.73
C TYR A 99 -9.83 -8.14 10.15
N PHE A 100 -10.07 -9.21 9.42
CA PHE A 100 -9.48 -10.53 9.69
C PHE A 100 -8.15 -10.71 8.96
N THR A 101 -7.30 -9.70 9.05
CA THR A 101 -5.97 -9.69 8.43
C THR A 101 -4.89 -9.48 9.48
N PRO A 102 -3.65 -9.94 9.24
CA PRO A 102 -2.57 -9.81 10.20
C PRO A 102 -2.33 -8.37 10.67
N ILE A 103 -2.46 -7.38 9.77
CA ILE A 103 -2.19 -5.97 10.09
C ILE A 103 -3.22 -5.32 11.02
N ALA A 104 -4.35 -5.98 11.27
CA ALA A 104 -5.33 -5.55 12.26
C ALA A 104 -4.95 -5.95 13.70
N SER A 105 -3.88 -6.70 13.88
CA SER A 105 -3.42 -7.24 15.16
C SER A 105 -2.04 -6.72 15.54
N GLY A 106 -1.88 -6.28 16.81
CA GLY A 106 -0.60 -5.86 17.36
C GLY A 106 0.45 -6.97 17.48
N SER A 107 0.03 -8.24 17.48
CA SER A 107 0.94 -9.38 17.54
C SER A 107 1.69 -9.63 16.22
N PHE A 108 1.18 -9.12 15.09
CA PHE A 108 1.85 -9.22 13.80
C PHE A 108 2.92 -8.15 13.68
N LEU A 109 4.17 -8.57 13.60
CA LEU A 109 5.31 -7.65 13.56
C LEU A 109 5.47 -7.02 12.17
N THR A 110 5.54 -5.70 12.15
CA THR A 110 5.78 -4.88 10.96
C THR A 110 6.91 -3.89 11.20
N ARG A 111 7.49 -3.35 10.13
CA ARG A 111 8.52 -2.30 10.21
C ARG A 111 7.93 -0.92 10.51
N GLY A 112 6.65 -0.75 10.25
CA GLY A 112 5.94 0.51 10.34
C GLY A 112 4.84 0.59 9.28
N MET A 113 4.18 1.73 9.21
CA MET A 113 3.09 1.99 8.28
C MET A 113 3.27 3.34 7.58
N VAL A 114 2.98 3.37 6.30
CA VAL A 114 2.90 4.58 5.48
C VAL A 114 1.51 4.68 4.86
N VAL A 115 0.91 5.85 4.94
CA VAL A 115 -0.34 6.18 4.22
C VAL A 115 0.00 7.21 3.15
N CYS A 116 -0.04 6.82 1.90
CA CYS A 116 0.37 7.68 0.78
C CYS A 116 -0.44 7.37 -0.49
N PRO A 117 -1.20 8.34 -1.01
CA PRO A 117 -1.55 9.61 -0.36
C PRO A 117 -2.51 9.40 0.80
N CYS A 118 -2.57 10.36 1.73
CA CYS A 118 -3.45 10.31 2.88
C CYS A 118 -4.56 11.37 2.74
N SER A 119 -5.82 10.93 2.66
CA SER A 119 -6.96 11.84 2.66
C SER A 119 -7.19 12.48 4.04
N GLY A 120 -7.81 13.65 4.06
CA GLY A 120 -8.16 14.33 5.31
C GLY A 120 -9.06 13.50 6.21
N SER A 121 -10.01 12.74 5.64
CA SER A 121 -10.87 11.84 6.41
C SER A 121 -10.08 10.66 7.02
N THR A 122 -9.11 10.11 6.29
CA THR A 122 -8.22 9.08 6.83
C THR A 122 -7.37 9.64 7.97
N LEU A 123 -6.78 10.80 7.80
CA LEU A 123 -5.99 11.46 8.85
C LEU A 123 -6.85 11.72 10.10
N SER A 124 -8.05 12.24 9.92
CA SER A 124 -9.02 12.46 11.01
C SER A 124 -9.36 11.13 11.70
N GLY A 125 -9.62 10.09 10.96
CA GLY A 125 -9.91 8.76 11.50
C GLY A 125 -8.75 8.21 12.33
N ILE A 126 -7.53 8.39 11.88
CA ILE A 126 -6.32 7.98 12.62
C ILE A 126 -6.18 8.75 13.92
N VAL A 127 -6.32 10.09 13.88
CA VAL A 127 -6.19 10.95 15.07
C VAL A 127 -7.26 10.62 16.12
N HIS A 128 -8.48 10.32 15.68
CA HIS A 128 -9.59 10.02 16.59
C HIS A 128 -9.77 8.52 16.88
N ALA A 129 -8.89 7.66 16.34
CA ALA A 129 -8.97 6.20 16.48
C ALA A 129 -10.36 5.64 16.13
N SER A 130 -10.96 6.12 15.02
CA SER A 130 -12.36 5.82 14.67
C SER A 130 -12.60 4.37 14.24
N SER A 131 -11.55 3.63 13.85
CA SER A 131 -11.61 2.22 13.42
C SER A 131 -12.64 1.90 12.34
N GLU A 132 -12.94 2.86 11.46
CA GLU A 132 -13.98 2.74 10.42
C GLU A 132 -13.63 1.74 9.32
N ASN A 133 -12.34 1.46 9.14
CA ASN A 133 -11.84 0.51 8.14
C ASN A 133 -10.49 -0.06 8.55
N LEU A 134 -9.97 -1.01 7.77
CA LEU A 134 -8.68 -1.65 8.04
C LEU A 134 -7.51 -0.65 8.07
N ILE A 135 -7.54 0.41 7.27
CA ILE A 135 -6.46 1.41 7.22
C ILE A 135 -6.34 2.12 8.57
N VAL A 136 -7.45 2.63 9.09
CA VAL A 136 -7.49 3.32 10.39
C VAL A 136 -7.16 2.33 11.50
N ARG A 137 -7.67 1.10 11.43
CA ARG A 137 -7.37 0.05 12.41
C ARG A 137 -5.88 -0.30 12.42
N ALA A 138 -5.26 -0.48 11.27
CA ALA A 138 -3.82 -0.77 11.21
C ALA A 138 -2.99 0.40 11.74
N ALA A 139 -3.38 1.64 11.46
CA ALA A 139 -2.72 2.82 12.00
C ALA A 139 -2.82 2.89 13.53
N ASP A 140 -4.00 2.62 14.10
CA ASP A 140 -4.19 2.55 15.56
C ASP A 140 -3.29 1.50 16.19
N VAL A 141 -3.18 0.32 15.58
CA VAL A 141 -2.26 -0.74 16.03
C VAL A 141 -0.82 -0.26 16.00
N HIS A 142 -0.37 0.40 14.93
CA HIS A 142 1.02 0.88 14.82
C HIS A 142 1.33 1.95 15.86
N LEU A 143 0.41 2.89 16.11
CA LEU A 143 0.56 3.91 17.12
C LEU A 143 0.64 3.30 18.54
N LYS A 144 -0.24 2.35 18.84
CA LYS A 144 -0.28 1.67 20.14
C LYS A 144 0.98 0.83 20.39
N GLU A 145 1.50 0.16 19.37
CA GLU A 145 2.69 -0.70 19.45
C GLU A 145 4.00 0.07 19.22
N HIS A 146 3.95 1.40 19.05
CA HIS A 146 5.13 2.26 18.82
C HIS A 146 5.98 1.84 17.60
N ARG A 147 5.33 1.59 16.47
CA ARG A 147 5.95 1.17 15.20
C ARG A 147 5.77 2.17 14.08
#